data_945148e4e8ac1742acea5100319a8fae
#
_entry.id   945148e4e8ac1742acea5100319a8fae
#
_cell.length_a   1.000
_cell.length_b   1.000
_cell.length_c   1.000
_cell.angle_alpha   90.00
_cell.angle_beta   90.00
_cell.angle_gamma   90.00
#
_symmetry.space_group_name_H-M   'P 1'
#
loop_
_entity.id
_entity.type
_entity.pdbx_description
1 polymer ?
#
loop_
_entity_poly.entity_id
_entity_poly.type
_entity_poly.pdbx_seq_one_letter_code
_entity_poly.pdbx_strand_id
1 'polypeptide(L)'
;MKRELRLEGVGRRYGIHGPWVLRGADLDVTPGTLIRVEGPNGTGKSTLLRLLAGIDAPTEGRITGRPRTAYVPERFPAALPFTASGYLTHLGAVHGLTRTAAARAADEWLERLGAAGYARTPLSELSKGSSQKVAVAQALLAEPELLVLDEAWTGLDAAARAELERAVAERTAAGAAVVFVDHDPRRLSGVPDATYTVIAGSLNRRTDSVTSVVSGPHVVVEAEGPPDAEPPAEAAGLSTSVRRTAPGTTHFTVPESHSDVLLRSLLGARPPWHVVRVSRAHPQDAAESAVDPLHTESRR
;
A
#
# COMPACT_ATOMS: atom_id res chain seq x y z
N MET A 1 28.78 -5.96 -2.28
CA MET A 1 27.88 -5.02 -3.00
C MET A 1 26.48 -5.62 -2.93
N LYS A 2 25.51 -4.89 -2.37
CA LYS A 2 24.09 -5.30 -2.39
C LYS A 2 23.60 -5.23 -3.85
N ARG A 3 22.84 -6.22 -4.28
CA ARG A 3 22.43 -6.37 -5.69
C ARG A 3 21.14 -5.62 -5.93
N GLU A 4 21.14 -4.75 -6.92
CA GLU A 4 19.94 -4.11 -7.47
C GLU A 4 19.10 -5.16 -8.23
N LEU A 5 17.77 -5.08 -8.12
CA LEU A 5 16.84 -5.86 -8.93
C LEU A 5 16.25 -4.92 -10.00
N ARG A 6 16.26 -5.35 -11.26
CA ARG A 6 15.72 -4.56 -12.37
C ARG A 6 14.78 -5.37 -13.24
N LEU A 7 13.62 -4.82 -13.52
CA LEU A 7 12.66 -5.28 -14.50
C LEU A 7 12.81 -4.42 -15.76
N GLU A 8 12.93 -5.06 -16.94
CA GLU A 8 13.05 -4.41 -18.24
C GLU A 8 12.01 -4.98 -19.20
N GLY A 9 10.99 -4.17 -19.55
CA GLY A 9 9.90 -4.54 -20.45
C GLY A 9 9.14 -5.78 -19.99
N VAL A 10 9.02 -6.02 -18.69
CA VAL A 10 8.48 -7.27 -18.15
C VAL A 10 6.98 -7.36 -18.40
N GLY A 11 6.57 -8.49 -18.99
CA GLY A 11 5.18 -8.89 -19.16
C GLY A 11 4.89 -10.26 -18.55
N ARG A 12 3.67 -10.42 -18.03
CA ARG A 12 3.17 -11.68 -17.49
C ARG A 12 1.75 -11.96 -17.93
N ARG A 13 1.53 -13.15 -18.48
CA ARG A 13 0.21 -13.73 -18.73
C ARG A 13 0.19 -15.18 -18.25
N TYR A 14 -0.99 -15.66 -17.90
CA TYR A 14 -1.19 -17.05 -17.49
C TYR A 14 -1.79 -17.83 -18.66
N GLY A 15 -1.11 -18.91 -19.04
CA GLY A 15 -1.43 -19.69 -20.24
C GLY A 15 -0.92 -19.06 -21.55
N ILE A 16 -0.92 -19.86 -22.62
CA ILE A 16 -0.31 -19.50 -23.92
C ILE A 16 -1.11 -18.37 -24.61
N HIS A 17 -2.43 -18.35 -24.44
CA HIS A 17 -3.34 -17.39 -25.06
C HIS A 17 -4.13 -16.55 -24.04
N GLY A 18 -3.74 -16.59 -22.75
CA GLY A 18 -4.40 -15.83 -21.70
C GLY A 18 -4.19 -14.32 -21.86
N PRO A 19 -5.06 -13.51 -21.24
CA PRO A 19 -4.90 -12.05 -21.24
C PRO A 19 -3.62 -11.66 -20.49
N TRP A 20 -3.04 -10.54 -20.90
CA TRP A 20 -1.91 -9.95 -20.20
C TRP A 20 -2.37 -9.41 -18.85
N VAL A 21 -1.71 -9.84 -17.78
CA VAL A 21 -1.90 -9.32 -16.43
C VAL A 21 -0.98 -8.13 -16.18
N LEU A 22 0.26 -8.22 -16.72
CA LEU A 22 1.23 -7.14 -16.76
C LEU A 22 1.87 -7.13 -18.14
N ARG A 23 2.23 -5.92 -18.64
CA ARG A 23 2.94 -5.79 -19.91
C ARG A 23 3.81 -4.54 -19.92
N GLY A 24 5.07 -4.70 -20.39
CA GLY A 24 5.99 -3.60 -20.52
C GLY A 24 6.34 -2.93 -19.18
N ALA A 25 6.41 -3.70 -18.09
CA ALA A 25 6.74 -3.15 -16.78
C ALA A 25 8.25 -2.92 -16.64
N ASP A 26 8.62 -1.68 -16.34
CA ASP A 26 9.97 -1.27 -16.01
C ASP A 26 10.04 -0.82 -14.56
N LEU A 27 10.98 -1.36 -13.79
CA LEU A 27 11.15 -1.04 -12.38
C LEU A 27 12.57 -1.31 -11.92
N ASP A 28 13.20 -0.31 -11.32
CA ASP A 28 14.47 -0.44 -10.62
C ASP A 28 14.23 -0.47 -9.11
N VAL A 29 14.68 -1.55 -8.47
CA VAL A 29 14.61 -1.72 -7.01
C VAL A 29 16.02 -1.63 -6.46
N THR A 30 16.36 -0.46 -5.95
CA THR A 30 17.69 -0.18 -5.41
C THR A 30 17.79 -0.50 -3.92
N PRO A 31 18.95 -0.94 -3.42
CA PRO A 31 19.15 -1.17 -2.00
C PRO A 31 18.81 0.05 -1.14
N GLY A 32 18.15 -0.17 0.00
CA GLY A 32 17.79 0.89 0.94
C GLY A 32 16.57 1.70 0.55
N THR A 33 15.82 1.28 -0.49
CA THR A 33 14.60 1.99 -0.90
C THR A 33 13.33 1.31 -0.40
N LEU A 34 12.33 2.12 -0.09
CA LEU A 34 10.98 1.73 0.22
C LEU A 34 10.05 2.11 -0.94
N ILE A 35 9.48 1.13 -1.61
CA ILE A 35 8.62 1.31 -2.78
C ILE A 35 7.19 0.87 -2.45
N ARG A 36 6.23 1.75 -2.68
CA ARG A 36 4.81 1.44 -2.61
C ARG A 36 4.26 1.10 -3.99
N VAL A 37 3.44 0.04 -4.06
CA VAL A 37 2.69 -0.31 -5.27
C VAL A 37 1.21 -0.20 -4.99
N GLU A 38 0.50 0.57 -5.80
CA GLU A 38 -0.92 0.87 -5.67
C GLU A 38 -1.70 0.43 -6.92
N GLY A 39 -3.01 0.46 -6.84
CA GLY A 39 -3.91 0.19 -7.97
C GLY A 39 -5.15 -0.60 -7.55
N PRO A 40 -6.20 -0.62 -8.38
CA PRO A 40 -7.42 -1.39 -8.11
C PRO A 40 -7.17 -2.89 -7.95
N ASN A 41 -8.15 -3.62 -7.39
CA ASN A 41 -8.05 -5.07 -7.28
C ASN A 41 -8.06 -5.71 -8.66
N GLY A 42 -7.29 -6.80 -8.83
CA GLY A 42 -7.19 -7.52 -10.09
C GLY A 42 -6.32 -6.87 -11.18
N THR A 43 -5.66 -5.72 -10.91
CA THR A 43 -4.81 -5.04 -11.91
C THR A 43 -3.43 -5.67 -12.11
N GLY A 44 -3.03 -6.66 -11.28
CA GLY A 44 -1.75 -7.35 -11.42
C GLY A 44 -0.72 -7.00 -10.33
N LYS A 45 -1.09 -6.30 -9.26
CA LYS A 45 -0.17 -5.96 -8.14
C LYS A 45 0.52 -7.19 -7.56
N SER A 46 -0.24 -8.19 -7.12
CA SER A 46 0.34 -9.43 -6.57
C SER A 46 1.15 -10.22 -7.60
N THR A 47 0.80 -10.12 -8.89
CA THR A 47 1.62 -10.70 -9.97
C THR A 47 2.97 -10.00 -10.07
N LEU A 48 3.00 -8.66 -9.99
CA LEU A 48 4.24 -7.88 -9.94
C LEU A 48 5.09 -8.28 -8.73
N LEU A 49 4.48 -8.36 -7.54
CA LEU A 49 5.18 -8.74 -6.32
C LEU A 49 5.78 -10.16 -6.41
N ARG A 50 5.06 -11.11 -7.01
CA ARG A 50 5.55 -12.48 -7.22
C ARG A 50 6.68 -12.56 -8.24
N LEU A 51 6.68 -11.71 -9.26
CA LEU A 51 7.80 -11.55 -10.20
C LEU A 51 9.04 -11.00 -9.49
N LEU A 52 8.87 -9.96 -8.66
CA LEU A 52 9.96 -9.40 -7.84
C LEU A 52 10.51 -10.42 -6.84
N ALA A 53 9.64 -11.23 -6.26
CA ALA A 53 10.02 -12.30 -5.34
C ALA A 53 10.67 -13.52 -6.04
N GLY A 54 10.66 -13.58 -7.38
CA GLY A 54 11.19 -14.70 -8.14
C GLY A 54 10.31 -15.97 -8.04
N ILE A 55 9.07 -15.83 -7.58
CA ILE A 55 8.08 -16.92 -7.51
C ILE A 55 7.52 -17.19 -8.90
N ASP A 56 7.22 -16.14 -9.67
CA ASP A 56 6.80 -16.22 -11.06
C ASP A 56 7.96 -15.84 -11.98
N ALA A 57 7.99 -16.43 -13.19
CA ALA A 57 8.88 -16.03 -14.26
C ALA A 57 8.15 -15.07 -15.24
N PRO A 58 8.81 -14.08 -15.82
CA PRO A 58 8.22 -13.25 -16.84
C PRO A 58 7.88 -14.04 -18.10
N THR A 59 6.81 -13.65 -18.81
CA THR A 59 6.45 -14.20 -20.12
C THR A 59 7.21 -13.47 -21.24
N GLU A 60 7.44 -12.18 -21.06
CA GLU A 60 8.29 -11.34 -21.93
C GLU A 60 9.12 -10.38 -21.09
N GLY A 61 10.13 -9.78 -21.69
CA GLY A 61 11.10 -8.93 -20.99
C GLY A 61 12.08 -9.75 -20.14
N ARG A 62 12.78 -9.09 -19.26
CA ARG A 62 13.73 -9.77 -18.36
C ARG A 62 13.80 -9.14 -16.99
N ILE A 63 14.16 -9.97 -16.00
CA ILE A 63 14.46 -9.56 -14.64
C ILE A 63 15.94 -9.85 -14.39
N THR A 64 16.69 -8.82 -14.02
CA THR A 64 18.11 -8.91 -13.72
C THR A 64 18.35 -8.57 -12.24
N GLY A 65 19.47 -9.08 -11.71
CA GLY A 65 19.71 -9.04 -10.28
C GLY A 65 18.94 -10.13 -9.54
N ARG A 66 19.55 -10.68 -8.48
CA ARG A 66 18.93 -11.69 -7.62
C ARG A 66 19.36 -11.46 -6.18
N PRO A 67 18.79 -10.43 -5.52
CA PRO A 67 19.01 -10.24 -4.09
C PRO A 67 18.40 -11.42 -3.31
N ARG A 68 18.87 -11.66 -2.10
CA ARG A 68 18.17 -12.58 -1.18
C ARG A 68 16.82 -11.99 -0.84
N THR A 69 15.77 -12.62 -1.35
CA THR A 69 14.40 -12.10 -1.27
C THR A 69 13.57 -12.91 -0.30
N ALA A 70 12.76 -12.21 0.49
CA ALA A 70 11.68 -12.81 1.26
C ALA A 70 10.35 -12.19 0.86
N TYR A 71 9.29 -13.00 0.88
CA TYR A 71 7.95 -12.64 0.46
C TYR A 71 6.93 -12.97 1.53
N VAL A 72 6.11 -12.00 1.88
CA VAL A 72 4.93 -12.18 2.73
C VAL A 72 3.70 -12.17 1.80
N PRO A 73 3.01 -13.30 1.62
CA PRO A 73 1.80 -13.36 0.81
C PRO A 73 0.59 -12.78 1.54
N GLU A 74 -0.42 -12.34 0.80
CA GLU A 74 -1.74 -11.96 1.34
C GLU A 74 -2.38 -13.10 2.16
N ARG A 75 -2.15 -14.34 1.74
CA ARG A 75 -2.65 -15.54 2.43
C ARG A 75 -1.52 -16.51 2.69
N PHE A 76 -1.32 -16.79 3.96
CA PHE A 76 -0.33 -17.78 4.38
C PHE A 76 -0.88 -19.20 4.21
N PRO A 77 -0.12 -20.15 3.60
CA PRO A 77 -0.55 -21.53 3.45
C PRO A 77 -0.48 -22.25 4.81
N ALA A 78 -1.62 -22.37 5.49
CA ALA A 78 -1.69 -23.00 6.81
C ALA A 78 -1.63 -24.55 6.76
N ALA A 79 -1.78 -25.17 5.59
CA ALA A 79 -1.84 -26.63 5.44
C ALA A 79 -0.45 -27.31 5.43
N LEU A 80 0.50 -26.83 6.23
CA LEU A 80 1.84 -27.42 6.34
C LEU A 80 1.96 -28.22 7.64
N PRO A 81 2.63 -29.39 7.66
CA PRO A 81 2.72 -30.27 8.82
C PRO A 81 3.78 -29.80 9.84
N PHE A 82 3.73 -28.54 10.21
CA PHE A 82 4.66 -27.93 11.16
C PHE A 82 3.92 -27.21 12.28
N THR A 83 4.56 -27.06 13.42
CA THR A 83 4.23 -26.01 14.38
C THR A 83 4.82 -24.68 13.93
N ALA A 84 4.34 -23.55 14.46
CA ALA A 84 4.84 -22.22 14.10
C ALA A 84 6.37 -22.11 14.31
N SER A 85 6.89 -22.46 15.47
CA SER A 85 8.33 -22.42 15.74
C SER A 85 9.11 -23.44 14.89
N GLY A 86 8.56 -24.66 14.69
CA GLY A 86 9.16 -25.68 13.83
C GLY A 86 9.32 -25.22 12.37
N TYR A 87 8.30 -24.56 11.84
CA TYR A 87 8.30 -23.97 10.49
C TYR A 87 9.36 -22.88 10.36
N LEU A 88 9.37 -21.92 11.28
CA LEU A 88 10.34 -20.82 11.28
C LEU A 88 11.78 -21.31 11.42
N THR A 89 12.01 -22.29 12.32
CA THR A 89 13.32 -22.91 12.49
C THR A 89 13.78 -23.62 11.19
N HIS A 90 12.85 -24.32 10.53
CA HIS A 90 13.16 -25.00 9.26
C HIS A 90 13.54 -23.98 8.18
N LEU A 91 12.79 -22.90 8.04
CA LEU A 91 13.10 -21.85 7.07
C LEU A 91 14.39 -21.09 7.41
N GLY A 92 14.66 -20.84 8.67
CA GLY A 92 15.95 -20.29 9.08
C GLY A 92 17.13 -21.14 8.63
N ALA A 93 17.01 -22.46 8.74
CA ALA A 93 18.03 -23.40 8.22
C ALA A 93 18.13 -23.35 6.69
N VAL A 94 17.01 -23.23 5.94
CA VAL A 94 17.00 -23.03 4.47
C VAL A 94 17.75 -21.75 4.09
N HIS A 95 17.65 -20.71 4.90
CA HIS A 95 18.37 -19.45 4.71
C HIS A 95 19.84 -19.47 5.22
N GLY A 96 20.33 -20.64 5.65
CA GLY A 96 21.72 -20.86 6.01
C GLY A 96 22.04 -20.60 7.50
N LEU A 97 21.05 -20.41 8.35
CA LEU A 97 21.27 -20.33 9.80
C LEU A 97 21.55 -21.74 10.37
N THR A 98 22.40 -21.81 11.39
CA THR A 98 22.49 -23.05 12.18
C THR A 98 21.16 -23.32 12.88
N ARG A 99 20.85 -24.57 13.18
CA ARG A 99 19.58 -24.95 13.83
C ARG A 99 19.34 -24.16 15.13
N THR A 100 20.37 -23.94 15.92
CA THR A 100 20.28 -23.17 17.17
C THR A 100 20.02 -21.70 16.92
N ALA A 101 20.70 -21.10 15.92
CA ALA A 101 20.47 -19.70 15.54
C ALA A 101 19.06 -19.52 14.94
N ALA A 102 18.60 -20.45 14.10
CA ALA A 102 17.27 -20.44 13.53
C ALA A 102 16.17 -20.54 14.60
N ALA A 103 16.33 -21.44 15.58
CA ALA A 103 15.37 -21.57 16.68
C ALA A 103 15.31 -20.28 17.51
N ARG A 104 16.46 -19.70 17.87
CA ARG A 104 16.50 -18.42 18.61
C ARG A 104 15.85 -17.28 17.84
N ALA A 105 16.15 -17.15 16.55
CA ALA A 105 15.53 -16.12 15.71
C ALA A 105 14.02 -16.33 15.55
N ALA A 106 13.56 -17.60 15.48
CA ALA A 106 12.14 -17.93 15.45
C ALA A 106 11.43 -17.48 16.73
N ASP A 107 12.00 -17.79 17.90
CA ASP A 107 11.44 -17.39 19.18
C ASP A 107 11.44 -15.86 19.33
N GLU A 108 12.50 -15.17 18.93
CA GLU A 108 12.61 -13.71 18.95
C GLU A 108 11.52 -13.04 18.08
N TRP A 109 11.34 -13.50 16.85
CA TRP A 109 10.31 -12.91 15.97
C TRP A 109 8.88 -13.24 16.42
N LEU A 110 8.64 -14.42 16.97
CA LEU A 110 7.35 -14.76 17.55
C LEU A 110 7.04 -13.87 18.78
N GLU A 111 8.03 -13.58 19.61
CA GLU A 111 7.90 -12.65 20.74
C GLU A 111 7.59 -11.24 20.27
N ARG A 112 8.41 -10.68 19.36
CA ARG A 112 8.25 -9.32 18.81
C ARG A 112 6.86 -9.11 18.19
N LEU A 113 6.31 -10.11 17.52
CA LEU A 113 4.99 -10.06 16.90
C LEU A 113 3.83 -10.45 17.85
N GLY A 114 4.12 -10.72 19.13
CA GLY A 114 3.11 -11.15 20.10
C GLY A 114 2.47 -12.49 19.73
N ALA A 115 3.25 -13.42 19.20
CA ALA A 115 2.84 -14.76 18.78
C ALA A 115 3.55 -15.90 19.53
N ALA A 116 4.33 -15.59 20.59
CA ALA A 116 5.09 -16.59 21.37
C ALA A 116 4.19 -17.70 21.94
N GLY A 117 2.96 -17.36 22.37
CA GLY A 117 1.99 -18.34 22.86
C GLY A 117 1.56 -19.38 21.82
N TYR A 118 1.78 -19.12 20.53
CA TYR A 118 1.45 -20.03 19.43
C TYR A 118 2.64 -20.82 18.91
N ALA A 119 3.83 -20.70 19.52
CA ALA A 119 5.06 -21.33 19.04
C ALA A 119 4.91 -22.85 18.78
N ARG A 120 4.18 -23.54 19.64
CA ARG A 120 3.95 -24.99 19.54
C ARG A 120 2.63 -25.37 18.84
N THR A 121 1.84 -24.41 18.41
CA THR A 121 0.56 -24.64 17.73
C THR A 121 0.82 -25.08 16.30
N PRO A 122 0.16 -26.14 15.80
CA PRO A 122 0.20 -26.50 14.39
C PRO A 122 -0.26 -25.33 13.50
N LEU A 123 0.38 -25.12 12.36
CA LEU A 123 0.04 -24.04 11.43
C LEU A 123 -1.43 -24.11 10.98
N SER A 124 -1.98 -25.32 10.84
CA SER A 124 -3.37 -25.57 10.46
C SER A 124 -4.41 -25.13 11.51
N GLU A 125 -3.98 -24.95 12.75
CA GLU A 125 -4.85 -24.54 13.87
C GLU A 125 -4.74 -23.04 14.19
N LEU A 126 -3.83 -22.33 13.51
CA LEU A 126 -3.67 -20.90 13.69
C LEU A 126 -4.86 -20.12 13.11
N SER A 127 -5.29 -19.07 13.81
CA SER A 127 -6.22 -18.09 13.25
C SER A 127 -5.58 -17.35 12.07
N LYS A 128 -6.39 -16.65 11.26
CA LYS A 128 -5.87 -15.81 10.18
C LYS A 128 -4.82 -14.81 10.68
N GLY A 129 -5.07 -14.16 11.83
CA GLY A 129 -4.13 -13.17 12.39
C GLY A 129 -2.84 -13.80 12.91
N SER A 130 -2.92 -14.94 13.62
CA SER A 130 -1.71 -15.63 14.09
C SER A 130 -0.91 -16.26 12.95
N SER A 131 -1.58 -16.77 11.90
CA SER A 131 -0.90 -17.22 10.67
C SER A 131 -0.16 -16.07 9.97
N GLN A 132 -0.76 -14.88 9.92
CA GLN A 132 -0.12 -13.72 9.32
C GLN A 132 1.10 -13.26 10.10
N LYS A 133 1.06 -13.33 11.45
CA LYS A 133 2.26 -13.07 12.28
C LYS A 133 3.40 -14.04 11.96
N VAL A 134 3.11 -15.33 11.76
CA VAL A 134 4.11 -16.32 11.34
C VAL A 134 4.63 -16.02 9.92
N ALA A 135 3.76 -15.60 8.98
CA ALA A 135 4.17 -15.20 7.64
C ALA A 135 5.13 -14.01 7.64
N VAL A 136 4.90 -13.02 8.52
CA VAL A 136 5.81 -11.88 8.72
C VAL A 136 7.12 -12.34 9.36
N ALA A 137 7.05 -13.14 10.43
CA ALA A 137 8.23 -13.68 11.12
C ALA A 137 9.16 -14.40 10.16
N GLN A 138 8.63 -15.28 9.29
CA GLN A 138 9.44 -16.03 8.32
C GLN A 138 10.22 -15.14 7.36
N ALA A 139 9.62 -14.04 6.93
CA ALA A 139 10.24 -13.14 5.97
C ALA A 139 11.35 -12.29 6.62
N LEU A 140 11.13 -11.88 7.87
CA LEU A 140 12.09 -11.04 8.60
C LEU A 140 13.26 -11.83 9.19
N LEU A 141 13.02 -13.08 9.59
CA LEU A 141 14.04 -14.00 10.12
C LEU A 141 15.20 -14.24 9.12
N ALA A 142 14.92 -14.18 7.82
CA ALA A 142 15.91 -14.39 6.77
C ALA A 142 16.87 -13.20 6.57
N GLU A 143 16.62 -12.06 7.21
CA GLU A 143 17.34 -10.80 6.96
C GLU A 143 17.52 -10.52 5.45
N PRO A 144 16.43 -10.42 4.69
CA PRO A 144 16.49 -10.33 3.23
C PRO A 144 17.15 -9.03 2.76
N GLU A 145 17.73 -9.07 1.55
CA GLU A 145 18.17 -7.87 0.82
C GLU A 145 17.01 -7.18 0.10
N LEU A 146 15.95 -7.96 -0.22
CA LEU A 146 14.67 -7.48 -0.74
C LEU A 146 13.53 -8.11 0.06
N LEU A 147 12.72 -7.27 0.70
CA LEU A 147 11.50 -7.67 1.39
C LEU A 147 10.29 -7.28 0.56
N VAL A 148 9.46 -8.26 0.20
CA VAL A 148 8.25 -8.04 -0.60
C VAL A 148 7.03 -8.36 0.25
N LEU A 149 6.12 -7.38 0.42
CA LEU A 149 4.98 -7.44 1.32
C LEU A 149 3.67 -7.28 0.54
N ASP A 150 2.90 -8.37 0.42
CA ASP A 150 1.60 -8.37 -0.25
C ASP A 150 0.49 -8.33 0.80
N GLU A 151 -0.03 -7.13 1.08
CA GLU A 151 -1.06 -6.86 2.11
C GLU A 151 -0.70 -7.43 3.51
N ALA A 152 0.59 -7.37 3.85
CA ALA A 152 1.13 -8.03 5.03
C ALA A 152 0.56 -7.55 6.37
N TRP A 153 -0.02 -6.34 6.43
CA TRP A 153 -0.67 -5.79 7.63
C TRP A 153 -2.09 -6.30 7.85
N THR A 154 -2.68 -6.94 6.81
CA THR A 154 -4.05 -7.46 6.89
C THR A 154 -4.15 -8.59 7.91
N GLY A 155 -5.09 -8.47 8.86
CA GLY A 155 -5.28 -9.45 9.93
C GLY A 155 -4.38 -9.31 11.14
N LEU A 156 -3.36 -8.45 11.10
CA LEU A 156 -2.53 -8.14 12.27
C LEU A 156 -3.28 -7.24 13.26
N ASP A 157 -3.06 -7.44 14.56
CA ASP A 157 -3.45 -6.48 15.60
C ASP A 157 -2.60 -5.22 15.58
N ALA A 158 -2.96 -4.21 16.37
CA ALA A 158 -2.29 -2.92 16.39
C ALA A 158 -0.81 -3.04 16.78
N ALA A 159 -0.47 -3.90 17.75
CA ALA A 159 0.90 -4.09 18.21
C ALA A 159 1.77 -4.74 17.13
N ALA A 160 1.27 -5.81 16.48
CA ALA A 160 1.98 -6.48 15.40
C ALA A 160 2.12 -5.60 14.15
N ARG A 161 1.14 -4.72 13.86
CA ARG A 161 1.25 -3.72 12.78
C ARG A 161 2.38 -2.75 13.06
N ALA A 162 2.44 -2.17 14.26
CA ALA A 162 3.50 -1.24 14.65
C ALA A 162 4.88 -1.92 14.61
N GLU A 163 4.94 -3.20 15.02
CA GLU A 163 6.17 -3.98 14.95
C GLU A 163 6.64 -4.20 13.50
N LEU A 164 5.72 -4.54 12.59
CA LEU A 164 6.07 -4.68 11.17
C LEU A 164 6.56 -3.35 10.57
N GLU A 165 5.93 -2.22 10.92
CA GLU A 165 6.39 -0.90 10.48
C GLU A 165 7.80 -0.58 10.98
N ARG A 166 8.09 -0.90 12.25
CA ARG A 166 9.43 -0.76 12.83
C ARG A 166 10.44 -1.66 12.11
N ALA A 167 10.09 -2.93 11.87
CA ALA A 167 10.95 -3.86 11.15
C ALA A 167 11.23 -3.42 9.71
N VAL A 168 10.24 -2.85 9.01
CA VAL A 168 10.43 -2.24 7.68
C VAL A 168 11.45 -1.11 7.75
N ALA A 169 11.31 -0.19 8.70
CA ALA A 169 12.25 0.92 8.88
C ALA A 169 13.67 0.42 9.22
N GLU A 170 13.79 -0.57 10.12
CA GLU A 170 15.07 -1.21 10.49
C GLU A 170 15.74 -1.85 9.26
N ARG A 171 14.98 -2.59 8.45
CA ARG A 171 15.51 -3.25 7.24
C ARG A 171 15.95 -2.25 6.18
N THR A 172 15.15 -1.20 5.94
CA THR A 172 15.50 -0.15 4.98
C THR A 172 16.74 0.61 5.43
N ALA A 173 16.83 0.99 6.71
CA ALA A 173 18.03 1.63 7.29
C ALA A 173 19.26 0.74 7.20
N ALA A 174 19.11 -0.59 7.34
CA ALA A 174 20.18 -1.58 7.12
C ALA A 174 20.51 -1.77 5.63
N GLY A 175 19.82 -1.06 4.73
CA GLY A 175 20.04 -1.04 3.28
C GLY A 175 19.38 -2.21 2.55
N ALA A 176 18.36 -2.84 3.09
CA ALA A 176 17.48 -3.72 2.33
C ALA A 176 16.49 -2.87 1.52
N ALA A 177 16.09 -3.36 0.34
CA ALA A 177 14.96 -2.78 -0.37
C ALA A 177 13.66 -3.37 0.17
N VAL A 178 12.59 -2.57 0.21
CA VAL A 178 11.26 -3.03 0.59
C VAL A 178 10.27 -2.61 -0.49
N VAL A 179 9.47 -3.56 -0.99
CA VAL A 179 8.36 -3.29 -1.92
C VAL A 179 7.07 -3.81 -1.27
N PHE A 180 6.06 -2.96 -1.20
CA PHE A 180 4.83 -3.32 -0.52
C PHE A 180 3.55 -2.87 -1.23
N VAL A 181 2.48 -3.63 -1.01
CA VAL A 181 1.09 -3.30 -1.33
C VAL A 181 0.31 -3.27 -0.03
N ASP A 182 -0.50 -2.24 0.16
CA ASP A 182 -1.48 -2.16 1.25
C ASP A 182 -2.69 -1.34 0.81
N HIS A 183 -3.88 -1.72 1.26
CA HIS A 183 -5.12 -1.00 0.96
C HIS A 183 -5.32 0.26 1.80
N ASP A 184 -4.67 0.35 2.96
CA ASP A 184 -4.71 1.55 3.80
C ASP A 184 -3.79 2.62 3.21
N PRO A 185 -4.32 3.74 2.68
CA PRO A 185 -3.49 4.81 2.13
C PRO A 185 -2.60 5.48 3.18
N ARG A 186 -2.94 5.34 4.47
CA ARG A 186 -2.15 5.90 5.58
C ARG A 186 -0.94 5.02 5.93
N ARG A 187 -0.89 3.78 5.41
CA ARG A 187 0.20 2.86 5.69
C ARG A 187 1.52 3.42 5.19
N LEU A 188 2.46 3.69 6.11
CA LEU A 188 3.76 4.30 5.82
C LEU A 188 3.63 5.58 4.95
N SER A 189 2.54 6.36 5.15
CA SER A 189 2.29 7.57 4.37
C SER A 189 3.45 8.56 4.49
N GLY A 190 3.91 9.11 3.35
CA GLY A 190 5.02 10.06 3.30
C GLY A 190 6.41 9.45 3.52
N VAL A 191 6.53 8.12 3.73
CA VAL A 191 7.82 7.44 3.93
C VAL A 191 8.37 6.79 2.65
N PRO A 192 7.56 6.28 1.69
CA PRO A 192 8.08 5.63 0.48
C PRO A 192 8.90 6.58 -0.39
N ASP A 193 10.07 6.10 -0.86
CA ASP A 193 10.95 6.81 -1.80
C ASP A 193 10.34 6.89 -3.20
N ALA A 194 9.48 5.94 -3.54
CA ALA A 194 8.74 5.92 -4.78
C ALA A 194 7.39 5.23 -4.62
N THR A 195 6.40 5.73 -5.34
CA THR A 195 5.08 5.09 -5.48
C THR A 195 4.86 4.74 -6.95
N TYR A 196 4.44 3.50 -7.20
CA TYR A 196 4.05 3.03 -8.52
C TYR A 196 2.59 2.63 -8.54
N THR A 197 1.91 2.91 -9.64
CA THR A 197 0.51 2.53 -9.83
C THR A 197 0.39 1.49 -10.95
N VAL A 198 -0.32 0.39 -10.67
CA VAL A 198 -0.65 -0.63 -11.68
C VAL A 198 -2.06 -0.36 -12.20
N ILE A 199 -2.17 0.03 -13.47
CA ILE A 199 -3.44 0.33 -14.16
C ILE A 199 -3.46 -0.42 -15.48
N ALA A 200 -4.52 -1.21 -15.72
CA ALA A 200 -4.69 -1.99 -16.95
C ALA A 200 -3.45 -2.79 -17.37
N GLY A 201 -2.73 -3.36 -16.40
CA GLY A 201 -1.53 -4.16 -16.63
C GLY A 201 -0.26 -3.36 -16.89
N SER A 202 -0.29 -2.03 -16.89
CA SER A 202 0.88 -1.17 -17.03
C SER A 202 1.33 -0.64 -15.68
N LEU A 203 2.64 -0.56 -15.47
CA LEU A 203 3.27 -0.02 -14.27
C LEU A 203 3.73 1.42 -14.53
N ASN A 204 3.22 2.36 -13.76
CA ASN A 204 3.55 3.78 -13.91
C ASN A 204 4.11 4.33 -12.59
N ARG A 205 5.25 5.00 -12.66
CA ARG A 205 5.78 5.72 -11.51
C ARG A 205 4.93 6.95 -11.24
N ARG A 206 4.44 7.09 -10.00
CA ARG A 206 3.79 8.31 -9.56
C ARG A 206 4.86 9.36 -9.32
N THR A 207 4.93 10.35 -10.19
CA THR A 207 5.68 11.57 -9.92
C THR A 207 4.83 12.43 -9.01
N ASP A 208 5.31 12.73 -7.81
CA ASP A 208 4.72 13.75 -6.93
C ASP A 208 4.97 15.14 -7.55
N SER A 209 4.35 15.40 -8.69
CA SER A 209 4.07 16.76 -9.10
C SER A 209 2.98 17.25 -8.16
N VAL A 210 3.27 18.27 -7.38
CA VAL A 210 2.32 19.07 -6.62
C VAL A 210 1.26 19.61 -7.59
N THR A 211 0.39 18.79 -8.04
CA THR A 211 -0.91 18.99 -8.73
C THR A 211 -1.32 17.68 -9.40
N SER A 212 -1.44 16.56 -8.68
CA SER A 212 -2.17 15.40 -9.21
C SER A 212 -3.65 15.68 -9.07
N VAL A 213 -4.24 16.22 -10.11
CA VAL A 213 -5.67 16.05 -10.39
C VAL A 213 -5.91 14.54 -10.35
N VAL A 214 -6.57 14.07 -9.31
CA VAL A 214 -7.01 12.67 -9.17
C VAL A 214 -7.96 12.41 -10.34
N SER A 215 -7.45 11.79 -11.41
CA SER A 215 -8.20 11.42 -12.61
C SER A 215 -9.09 10.23 -12.29
N GLY A 216 -10.20 10.49 -11.63
CA GLY A 216 -11.27 9.56 -11.35
C GLY A 216 -12.59 10.32 -11.29
N PRO A 217 -13.75 9.65 -11.32
CA PRO A 217 -15.02 10.32 -11.16
C PRO A 217 -15.01 11.07 -9.82
N HIS A 218 -15.38 12.35 -9.88
CA HIS A 218 -15.52 13.20 -8.70
C HIS A 218 -16.99 13.27 -8.29
N VAL A 219 -17.18 13.43 -6.99
CA VAL A 219 -18.49 13.62 -6.38
C VAL A 219 -18.52 15.03 -5.79
N VAL A 220 -19.59 15.76 -6.06
CA VAL A 220 -19.90 17.02 -5.40
C VAL A 220 -20.87 16.74 -4.27
N VAL A 221 -20.45 17.08 -3.06
CA VAL A 221 -21.28 17.05 -1.85
C VAL A 221 -21.66 18.46 -1.49
N GLU A 222 -22.94 18.78 -1.56
CA GLU A 222 -23.52 20.03 -1.09
C GLU A 222 -23.94 19.86 0.37
N ALA A 223 -23.39 20.69 1.25
CA ALA A 223 -23.69 20.64 2.67
C ALA A 223 -23.90 22.02 3.27
N GLU A 224 -24.85 22.09 4.21
CA GLU A 224 -25.16 23.29 4.98
C GLU A 224 -24.51 23.21 6.36
N GLY A 225 -23.73 24.20 6.70
CA GLY A 225 -23.11 24.40 8.00
C GLY A 225 -23.78 25.51 8.79
N PRO A 226 -23.43 25.68 10.08
CA PRO A 226 -23.87 26.83 10.87
C PRO A 226 -23.50 28.16 10.19
N PRO A 227 -24.30 29.21 10.38
CA PRO A 227 -23.95 30.54 9.86
C PRO A 227 -22.53 30.92 10.25
N ASP A 228 -21.73 31.37 9.29
CA ASP A 228 -20.32 31.78 9.44
C ASP A 228 -19.32 30.69 9.92
N ALA A 229 -19.72 29.44 10.02
CA ALA A 229 -18.79 28.34 10.35
C ALA A 229 -17.83 28.04 9.19
N GLU A 230 -16.57 27.80 9.53
CA GLU A 230 -15.63 27.24 8.57
C GLU A 230 -15.85 25.73 8.42
N PRO A 231 -15.64 25.19 7.19
CA PRO A 231 -15.70 23.75 6.97
C PRO A 231 -14.75 23.00 7.91
N PRO A 232 -15.14 21.79 8.40
CA PRO A 232 -14.25 20.97 9.20
C PRO A 232 -12.92 20.76 8.47
N ALA A 233 -11.79 20.94 9.17
CA ALA A 233 -10.46 20.84 8.58
C ALA A 233 -10.20 19.50 7.88
N GLU A 234 -10.74 18.40 8.42
CA GLU A 234 -10.69 17.08 7.78
C GLU A 234 -11.48 17.04 6.46
N ALA A 235 -12.66 17.67 6.42
CA ALA A 235 -13.49 17.73 5.22
C ALA A 235 -12.82 18.58 4.13
N ALA A 236 -12.22 19.71 4.52
CA ALA A 236 -11.46 20.56 3.63
C ALA A 236 -10.21 19.86 3.08
N GLY A 237 -9.48 19.12 3.92
CA GLY A 237 -8.27 18.36 3.52
C GLY A 237 -8.55 17.17 2.60
N LEU A 238 -9.76 16.61 2.61
CA LEU A 238 -10.18 15.53 1.71
C LEU A 238 -10.66 16.03 0.34
N SER A 239 -11.00 17.32 0.25
CA SER A 239 -11.64 17.92 -0.92
C SER A 239 -10.62 18.48 -1.88
N THR A 240 -10.80 18.20 -3.18
CA THR A 240 -10.02 18.82 -4.27
C THR A 240 -10.44 20.27 -4.51
N SER A 241 -11.68 20.62 -4.16
CA SER A 241 -12.21 21.99 -4.20
C SER A 241 -13.26 22.16 -3.13
N VAL A 242 -13.24 23.31 -2.44
CA VAL A 242 -14.25 23.74 -1.48
C VAL A 242 -14.74 25.11 -1.92
N ARG A 243 -16.03 25.24 -2.22
CA ARG A 243 -16.62 26.46 -2.74
C ARG A 243 -17.88 26.82 -1.95
N ARG A 244 -17.92 28.00 -1.34
CA ARG A 244 -19.16 28.56 -0.77
C ARG A 244 -20.05 29.12 -1.87
N THR A 245 -21.28 28.64 -1.95
CA THR A 245 -22.24 29.02 -3.00
C THR A 245 -23.36 29.95 -2.48
N ALA A 246 -23.67 29.84 -1.17
CA ALA A 246 -24.63 30.73 -0.49
C ALA A 246 -24.26 30.86 1.00
N PRO A 247 -24.84 31.78 1.75
CA PRO A 247 -24.67 31.87 3.20
C PRO A 247 -25.08 30.51 3.84
N GLY A 248 -24.09 29.83 4.44
CA GLY A 248 -24.28 28.51 5.05
C GLY A 248 -24.10 27.30 4.13
N THR A 249 -24.17 27.45 2.79
CA THR A 249 -24.05 26.32 1.84
C THR A 249 -22.65 26.23 1.25
N THR A 250 -22.05 25.05 1.34
CA THR A 250 -20.70 24.77 0.82
C THR A 250 -20.71 23.53 -0.07
N HIS A 251 -20.09 23.63 -1.23
CA HIS A 251 -19.86 22.52 -2.15
C HIS A 251 -18.44 21.97 -1.94
N PHE A 252 -18.36 20.70 -1.67
CA PHE A 252 -17.11 19.93 -1.54
C PHE A 252 -16.97 19.03 -2.77
N THR A 253 -15.94 19.21 -3.57
CA THR A 253 -15.61 18.30 -4.65
C THR A 253 -14.56 17.32 -4.15
N VAL A 254 -14.87 16.02 -4.18
CA VAL A 254 -13.95 14.96 -3.73
C VAL A 254 -13.88 13.83 -4.76
N PRO A 255 -12.78 13.08 -4.81
CA PRO A 255 -12.76 11.80 -5.53
C PRO A 255 -13.85 10.87 -4.99
N GLU A 256 -14.50 10.09 -5.88
CA GLU A 256 -15.57 9.16 -5.49
C GLU A 256 -15.13 8.21 -4.36
N SER A 257 -13.86 7.80 -4.34
CA SER A 257 -13.28 6.97 -3.28
C SER A 257 -13.22 7.62 -1.90
N HIS A 258 -13.31 8.94 -1.82
CA HIS A 258 -13.27 9.70 -0.56
C HIS A 258 -14.63 10.22 -0.11
N SER A 259 -15.69 10.01 -0.89
CA SER A 259 -17.03 10.52 -0.60
C SER A 259 -17.56 10.06 0.76
N ASP A 260 -17.42 8.76 1.11
CA ASP A 260 -17.89 8.22 2.39
C ASP A 260 -17.14 8.79 3.60
N VAL A 261 -15.85 9.08 3.45
CA VAL A 261 -15.03 9.66 4.51
C VAL A 261 -15.42 11.11 4.72
N LEU A 262 -15.64 11.86 3.63
CA LEU A 262 -16.14 13.24 3.69
C LEU A 262 -17.51 13.30 4.38
N LEU A 263 -18.45 12.44 3.99
CA LEU A 263 -19.79 12.41 4.59
C LEU A 263 -19.72 12.16 6.10
N ARG A 264 -18.88 11.21 6.56
CA ARG A 264 -18.69 10.96 7.99
C ARG A 264 -18.08 12.16 8.72
N SER A 265 -17.12 12.85 8.11
CA SER A 265 -16.50 14.04 8.70
C SER A 265 -17.51 15.18 8.86
N LEU A 266 -18.37 15.43 7.85
CA LEU A 266 -19.41 16.44 7.90
C LEU A 266 -20.48 16.13 8.94
N LEU A 267 -21.01 14.91 8.96
CA LEU A 267 -22.05 14.48 9.89
C LEU A 267 -21.53 14.35 11.33
N GLY A 268 -20.25 14.02 11.51
CA GLY A 268 -19.58 13.92 12.83
C GLY A 268 -19.06 15.22 13.39
N ALA A 269 -19.07 16.31 12.63
CA ALA A 269 -18.62 17.63 13.08
C ALA A 269 -19.47 18.16 14.25
N ARG A 270 -18.88 19.06 15.04
CA ARG A 270 -19.61 19.71 16.16
C ARG A 270 -19.50 21.22 16.03
N PRO A 271 -20.57 21.91 15.67
CA PRO A 271 -21.92 21.41 15.33
C PRO A 271 -21.91 20.62 14.00
N PRO A 272 -22.86 19.67 13.81
CA PRO A 272 -22.91 18.84 12.62
C PRO A 272 -23.32 19.66 11.38
N TRP A 273 -22.79 19.25 10.22
CA TRP A 273 -23.18 19.79 8.92
C TRP A 273 -24.30 18.93 8.33
N HIS A 274 -25.28 19.58 7.71
CA HIS A 274 -26.38 18.91 7.05
C HIS A 274 -26.04 18.65 5.58
N VAL A 275 -26.01 17.40 5.14
CA VAL A 275 -25.76 17.03 3.74
C VAL A 275 -27.06 17.16 2.97
N VAL A 276 -27.08 18.11 2.02
CA VAL A 276 -28.28 18.44 1.20
C VAL A 276 -28.32 17.57 -0.05
N ARG A 277 -27.17 17.38 -0.71
CA ARG A 277 -27.09 16.66 -1.97
C ARG A 277 -25.73 16.02 -2.18
N VAL A 278 -25.74 14.85 -2.84
CA VAL A 278 -24.55 14.18 -3.34
C VAL A 278 -24.77 13.88 -4.82
N SER A 279 -23.89 14.37 -5.70
CA SER A 279 -24.01 14.19 -7.15
C SER A 279 -22.64 13.93 -7.78
N ARG A 280 -22.61 13.23 -8.91
CA ARG A 280 -21.38 13.10 -9.70
C ARG A 280 -21.01 14.45 -10.31
N ALA A 281 -19.73 14.83 -10.20
CA ALA A 281 -19.24 16.04 -10.83
C ALA A 281 -19.31 15.90 -12.36
N HIS A 282 -19.88 16.91 -13.03
CA HIS A 282 -19.85 16.99 -14.49
C HIS A 282 -18.45 17.45 -14.95
N PRO A 283 -17.98 17.05 -16.15
CA PRO A 283 -16.66 17.46 -16.67
C PRO A 283 -16.48 18.99 -16.77
N GLN A 284 -17.57 19.76 -16.81
CA GLN A 284 -17.54 21.21 -16.86
C GLN A 284 -17.22 21.87 -15.50
N ASP A 285 -17.53 21.22 -14.38
CA ASP A 285 -17.28 21.78 -13.03
C ASP A 285 -15.80 21.71 -12.64
N ALA A 286 -15.02 20.87 -13.31
CA ALA A 286 -13.58 20.73 -13.09
C ALA A 286 -12.73 21.77 -13.85
N ALA A 287 -13.25 22.37 -14.92
CA ALA A 287 -12.52 23.31 -15.77
C ALA A 287 -12.55 24.76 -15.27
N GLU A 288 -13.53 25.15 -14.47
CA GLU A 288 -13.64 26.52 -13.93
C GLU A 288 -12.72 26.81 -12.73
N SER A 289 -12.03 25.79 -12.20
CA SER A 289 -11.06 25.97 -11.10
C SER A 289 -9.67 26.46 -11.54
N ALA A 290 -9.43 26.64 -12.84
CA ALA A 290 -8.11 26.96 -13.41
C ALA A 290 -7.99 28.38 -13.97
N VAL A 291 -8.93 29.27 -13.68
CA VAL A 291 -8.83 30.69 -14.12
C VAL A 291 -8.33 31.57 -12.97
N ASP A 292 -7.11 31.98 -13.13
CA ASP A 292 -6.26 32.88 -12.34
C ASP A 292 -6.89 34.27 -12.14
N PRO A 293 -6.86 34.86 -10.91
CA PRO A 293 -7.23 36.26 -10.70
C PRO A 293 -5.99 37.15 -10.74
N LEU A 294 -5.43 37.42 -11.90
CA LEU A 294 -4.41 38.46 -12.09
C LEU A 294 -4.67 39.22 -13.41
N HIS A 295 -5.67 40.06 -13.43
CA HIS A 295 -5.69 41.28 -14.28
C HIS A 295 -6.68 42.28 -13.77
N THR A 296 -6.24 43.09 -12.83
CA THR A 296 -6.75 44.48 -12.64
C THR A 296 -5.64 45.26 -11.96
N GLU A 297 -4.95 46.04 -12.79
CA GLU A 297 -4.57 47.42 -12.51
C GLU A 297 -3.53 47.87 -13.52
N SER A 298 -3.99 48.63 -14.48
CA SER A 298 -3.23 49.73 -15.02
C SER A 298 -4.13 50.60 -15.88
N ARG A 299 -4.70 51.62 -15.25
CA ARG A 299 -5.04 52.90 -15.89
C ARG A 299 -5.37 53.93 -14.80
N ARG A 300 -4.40 54.66 -14.37
CA ARG A 300 -4.27 56.16 -14.41
C ARG A 300 -2.98 56.53 -13.70
#